data_683ec05a30da180f10d314faf0e1f57e
#
_entry.id   683ec05a30da180f10d314faf0e1f57e
#
_cell.length_a   1.000
_cell.length_b   1.000
_cell.length_c   1.000
_cell.angle_alpha   90.00
_cell.angle_beta   90.00
_cell.angle_gamma   90.00
#
_symmetry.space_group_name_H-M   'P 1'
#
loop_
_entity.id
_entity.type
_entity.pdbx_description
1 polymer ?
#
loop_
_entity_poly.entity_id
_entity_poly.type
_entity_poly.pdbx_seq_one_letter_code
_entity_poly.pdbx_strand_id
1 'polypeptide(L)'
;MKVAFDIDDTLIIPSVATGSDRDLPNYVVIPIYKYFQSIGCEMILWSGSGVDWAKTWGEKLGLTPFEVRIKEKCQDIDIAFDDCEVDLAKVNVRVKRVNNAVSRKDWNENKHL
;
A
#
# COMPACT_ATOMS: atom_id res chain seq x y z
N MET A 1 -11.08 -13.37 -6.69
CA MET A 1 -11.22 -11.97 -6.25
C MET A 1 -9.88 -11.28 -6.42
N LYS A 2 -9.88 -10.06 -6.88
CA LYS A 2 -8.67 -9.25 -7.06
C LYS A 2 -8.58 -8.22 -5.95
N VAL A 3 -7.44 -8.19 -5.25
CA VAL A 3 -7.22 -7.32 -4.10
C VAL A 3 -5.95 -6.50 -4.33
N ALA A 4 -6.06 -5.19 -4.26
CA ALA A 4 -4.96 -4.26 -4.49
C ALA A 4 -4.52 -3.60 -3.18
N PHE A 5 -3.21 -3.44 -3.03
CA PHE A 5 -2.60 -2.76 -1.89
C PHE A 5 -1.69 -1.63 -2.37
N ASP A 6 -1.86 -0.48 -1.77
CA ASP A 6 -0.91 0.64 -1.88
C ASP A 6 0.38 0.32 -1.12
N ILE A 7 1.45 0.99 -1.43
CA ILE A 7 2.76 0.77 -0.82
C ILE A 7 3.01 1.73 0.34
N ASP A 8 3.26 3.00 0.03
CA ASP A 8 3.62 4.00 1.04
C ASP A 8 2.47 4.24 2.01
N ASP A 9 2.76 4.20 3.30
CA ASP A 9 1.80 4.40 4.39
C ASP A 9 0.74 3.29 4.49
N THR A 10 0.87 2.23 3.72
CA THR A 10 -0.02 1.06 3.77
C THR A 10 0.78 -0.20 4.08
N LEU A 11 1.57 -0.70 3.14
CA LEU A 11 2.43 -1.88 3.35
C LEU A 11 3.77 -1.53 3.99
N ILE A 12 4.21 -0.29 3.86
CA ILE A 12 5.42 0.20 4.52
C ILE A 12 5.11 1.44 5.34
N ILE A 13 5.93 1.64 6.38
CA ILE A 13 5.89 2.83 7.23
C ILE A 13 7.07 3.70 6.82
N PRO A 14 6.84 4.90 6.28
CA PRO A 14 7.92 5.77 5.83
C PRO A 14 8.84 6.18 6.97
N SER A 15 10.12 6.38 6.67
CA SER A 15 11.13 6.81 7.64
C SER A 15 10.74 8.10 8.36
N VAL A 16 10.05 9.01 7.70
CA VAL A 16 9.58 10.27 8.29
C VAL A 16 8.56 10.05 9.42
N ALA A 17 7.84 8.94 9.40
CA ALA A 17 6.82 8.63 10.42
C ALA A 17 7.42 8.00 11.68
N THR A 18 8.54 7.32 11.55
CA THR A 18 9.13 6.54 12.65
C THR A 18 10.38 7.17 13.25
N GLY A 19 10.96 8.15 12.57
CA GLY A 19 12.27 8.69 12.93
C GLY A 19 13.44 7.76 12.58
N SER A 20 13.17 6.65 11.91
CA SER A 20 14.19 5.72 11.41
C SER A 20 14.90 6.30 10.20
N ASP A 21 16.09 5.80 9.89
CA ASP A 21 16.83 6.17 8.69
C ASP A 21 16.35 5.43 7.42
N ARG A 22 15.38 4.53 7.58
CA ARG A 22 14.84 3.71 6.49
C ARG A 22 13.35 3.50 6.64
N ASP A 23 12.70 3.13 5.52
CA ASP A 23 11.32 2.71 5.53
C ASP A 23 11.21 1.31 6.14
N LEU A 24 10.15 1.07 6.91
CA LEU A 24 9.95 -0.18 7.64
C LEU A 24 8.72 -0.92 7.10
N PRO A 25 8.72 -2.27 7.15
CA PRO A 25 7.52 -3.03 6.85
C PRO A 25 6.40 -2.72 7.85
N ASN A 26 5.17 -2.65 7.36
CA ASN A 26 4.00 -2.53 8.24
C ASN A 26 3.48 -3.92 8.60
N TYR A 27 3.92 -4.45 9.73
CA TYR A 27 3.55 -5.81 10.16
C TYR A 27 2.11 -5.93 10.66
N VAL A 28 1.34 -4.86 10.68
CA VAL A 28 -0.11 -4.91 10.92
C VAL A 28 -0.85 -5.19 9.62
N VAL A 29 -0.43 -4.59 8.52
CA VAL A 29 -1.11 -4.70 7.21
C VAL A 29 -0.61 -5.90 6.40
N ILE A 30 0.69 -6.21 6.44
CA ILE A 30 1.25 -7.34 5.69
C ILE A 30 0.52 -8.66 5.97
N PRO A 31 0.16 -9.02 7.22
CA PRO A 31 -0.63 -10.23 7.45
C PRO A 31 -1.99 -10.22 6.78
N ILE A 32 -2.61 -9.06 6.61
CA ILE A 32 -3.89 -8.93 5.90
C ILE A 32 -3.68 -9.27 4.42
N TYR A 33 -2.62 -8.74 3.80
CA TYR A 33 -2.24 -9.11 2.45
C TYR A 33 -2.04 -10.63 2.32
N LYS A 34 -1.24 -11.20 3.23
CA LYS A 34 -0.94 -12.64 3.23
C LYS A 34 -2.19 -13.49 3.39
N TYR A 35 -3.15 -13.03 4.17
CA TYR A 35 -4.43 -13.73 4.32
C TYR A 35 -5.16 -13.83 2.99
N PHE A 36 -5.36 -12.72 2.29
CA PHE A 36 -6.03 -12.73 0.99
C PHE A 36 -5.30 -13.59 -0.03
N GLN A 37 -3.98 -13.52 -0.03
CA GLN A 37 -3.16 -14.36 -0.89
C GLN A 37 -3.37 -15.85 -0.58
N SER A 38 -3.43 -16.21 0.70
CA SER A 38 -3.59 -17.60 1.14
C SER A 38 -4.91 -18.22 0.74
N ILE A 39 -5.95 -17.43 0.60
CA ILE A 39 -7.27 -17.92 0.17
C ILE A 39 -7.49 -17.86 -1.34
N GLY A 40 -6.42 -17.62 -2.11
CA GLY A 40 -6.42 -17.71 -3.56
C GLY A 40 -6.80 -16.43 -4.30
N CYS A 41 -6.82 -15.27 -3.64
CA CYS A 41 -7.06 -14.01 -4.32
C CYS A 41 -5.87 -13.64 -5.22
N GLU A 42 -6.16 -12.98 -6.33
CA GLU A 42 -5.15 -12.38 -7.18
C GLU A 42 -4.71 -11.06 -6.53
N MET A 43 -3.42 -10.97 -6.20
CA MET A 43 -2.88 -9.83 -5.50
C MET A 43 -2.31 -8.80 -6.47
N ILE A 44 -2.61 -7.52 -6.23
CA ILE A 44 -2.17 -6.41 -7.05
C ILE A 44 -1.44 -5.41 -6.15
N LEU A 45 -0.28 -4.94 -6.59
CA LEU A 45 0.44 -3.87 -5.95
C LEU A 45 0.48 -2.66 -6.88
N TRP A 46 0.26 -1.50 -6.31
CA TRP A 46 0.37 -0.23 -7.02
C TRP A 46 0.81 0.88 -6.08
N SER A 47 1.32 1.95 -6.68
CA SER A 47 1.81 3.09 -5.92
C SER A 47 1.72 4.35 -6.76
N GLY A 48 1.40 5.47 -6.13
CA GLY A 48 1.52 6.79 -6.74
C GLY A 48 2.96 7.13 -7.13
N SER A 49 3.95 6.42 -6.57
CA SER A 49 5.36 6.55 -6.90
C SER A 49 5.80 5.71 -8.11
N GLY A 50 4.87 4.97 -8.70
CA GLY A 50 5.10 4.23 -9.94
C GLY A 50 5.23 2.72 -9.78
N VAL A 51 5.21 2.04 -10.94
CA VAL A 51 5.22 0.58 -11.00
C VAL A 51 6.55 -0.04 -10.50
N ASP A 52 7.67 0.61 -10.77
CA ASP A 52 8.98 0.11 -10.32
C ASP A 52 9.10 0.15 -8.80
N TRP A 53 8.58 1.19 -8.18
CA TRP A 53 8.52 1.31 -6.72
C TRP A 53 7.68 0.19 -6.11
N ALA A 54 6.50 -0.05 -6.66
CA ALA A 54 5.61 -1.11 -6.19
C ALA A 54 6.25 -2.49 -6.35
N LYS A 55 6.87 -2.76 -7.50
CA LYS A 55 7.56 -4.03 -7.75
C LYS A 55 8.71 -4.25 -6.77
N THR A 56 9.56 -3.24 -6.58
CA THR A 56 10.72 -3.32 -5.69
C THR A 56 10.29 -3.64 -4.27
N TRP A 57 9.28 -2.94 -3.74
CA TRP A 57 8.81 -3.20 -2.38
C TRP A 57 8.10 -4.53 -2.26
N GLY A 58 7.31 -4.92 -3.27
CA GLY A 58 6.67 -6.23 -3.27
C GLY A 58 7.68 -7.37 -3.15
N GLU A 59 8.79 -7.27 -3.87
CA GLU A 59 9.87 -8.26 -3.81
C GLU A 59 10.59 -8.22 -2.46
N LYS A 60 10.94 -7.03 -1.97
CA LYS A 60 11.60 -6.86 -0.67
C LYS A 60 10.78 -7.42 0.48
N LEU A 61 9.47 -7.25 0.44
CA LEU A 61 8.56 -7.71 1.49
C LEU A 61 8.18 -9.19 1.34
N GLY A 62 8.64 -9.85 0.28
CA GLY A 62 8.34 -11.26 0.03
C GLY A 62 6.87 -11.51 -0.30
N LEU A 63 6.25 -10.63 -1.07
CA LEU A 63 4.81 -10.68 -1.35
C LEU A 63 4.45 -11.42 -2.64
N THR A 64 5.42 -11.96 -3.36
CA THR A 64 5.16 -12.72 -4.60
C THR A 64 4.28 -13.96 -4.33
N PRO A 65 3.41 -14.34 -5.31
CA PRO A 65 3.17 -13.71 -6.61
C PRO A 65 2.21 -12.52 -6.52
N PHE A 66 2.45 -11.50 -7.34
CA PHE A 66 1.59 -10.35 -7.46
C PHE A 66 1.68 -9.75 -8.86
N GLU A 67 0.62 -9.04 -9.26
CA GLU A 67 0.63 -8.19 -10.45
C GLU A 67 0.94 -6.76 -10.02
N VAL A 68 1.67 -6.01 -10.83
CA VAL A 68 1.90 -4.58 -10.61
C VAL A 68 1.11 -3.79 -11.64
N ARG A 69 0.37 -2.80 -11.20
CA ARG A 69 -0.41 -1.91 -12.06
C ARG A 69 -0.12 -0.45 -11.76
N ILE A 70 -0.41 0.40 -12.75
CA ILE A 70 -0.54 1.84 -12.52
C ILE A 70 -1.74 2.05 -11.58
N LYS A 71 -1.55 2.91 -10.57
CA LYS A 71 -2.60 3.19 -9.59
C LYS A 71 -3.66 4.08 -10.22
N GLU A 72 -4.78 3.49 -10.56
CA GLU A 72 -5.93 4.16 -11.15
C GLU A 72 -7.20 3.36 -10.89
N LYS A 73 -8.36 3.98 -11.08
CA LYS A 73 -9.64 3.30 -10.89
C LYS A 73 -9.77 2.14 -11.86
N CYS A 74 -10.01 0.93 -11.31
CA CYS A 74 -10.17 -0.30 -12.07
C CYS A 74 -11.45 -1.02 -11.68
N GLN A 75 -12.29 -1.33 -12.66
CA GLN A 75 -13.56 -2.01 -12.42
C GLN A 75 -13.40 -3.49 -12.08
N ASP A 76 -12.27 -4.10 -12.41
CA ASP A 76 -11.99 -5.50 -12.15
C ASP A 76 -11.38 -5.76 -10.77
N ILE A 77 -11.05 -4.72 -10.01
CA ILE A 77 -10.52 -4.86 -8.67
C ILE A 77 -11.65 -4.82 -7.66
N ASP A 78 -11.71 -5.85 -6.83
CA ASP A 78 -12.77 -6.01 -5.84
C ASP A 78 -12.54 -5.17 -4.59
N ILE A 79 -11.33 -5.21 -4.05
CA ILE A 79 -10.97 -4.48 -2.83
C ILE A 79 -9.64 -3.76 -3.05
N ALA A 80 -9.58 -2.50 -2.62
CA ALA A 80 -8.34 -1.72 -2.58
C ALA A 80 -8.08 -1.24 -1.15
N PHE A 81 -6.87 -1.47 -0.66
CA PHE A 81 -6.38 -0.98 0.63
C PHE A 81 -5.45 0.20 0.39
N ASP A 82 -5.74 1.33 1.02
CA ASP A 82 -4.99 2.58 0.84
C ASP A 82 -5.06 3.39 2.15
N ASP A 83 -4.03 4.17 2.44
CA ASP A 83 -4.01 5.05 3.61
C ASP A 83 -4.82 6.33 3.38
N CYS A 84 -5.10 6.65 2.13
CA CYS A 84 -5.92 7.79 1.73
C CYS A 84 -7.34 7.33 1.44
N GLU A 85 -8.28 8.27 1.50
CA GLU A 85 -9.63 8.04 1.00
C GLU A 85 -9.58 8.03 -0.53
N VAL A 86 -9.85 6.87 -1.11
CA VAL A 86 -9.76 6.66 -2.56
C VAL A 86 -11.02 5.98 -3.09
N ASP A 87 -11.23 6.12 -4.39
CA ASP A 87 -12.28 5.40 -5.13
C ASP A 87 -11.59 4.68 -6.31
N LEU A 88 -10.95 3.55 -6.01
CA LEU A 88 -10.15 2.81 -6.99
C LEU A 88 -10.71 1.42 -7.32
N ALA A 89 -11.55 0.88 -6.47
CA ALA A 89 -12.09 -0.47 -6.57
C ALA A 89 -13.57 -0.50 -6.20
N LYS A 90 -14.18 -1.68 -6.28
CA LYS A 90 -15.57 -1.87 -5.85
C LYS A 90 -15.75 -1.59 -4.36
N VAL A 91 -14.78 -2.02 -3.55
CA VAL A 91 -14.70 -1.72 -2.12
C VAL A 91 -13.35 -1.05 -1.85
N ASN A 92 -13.37 0.05 -1.13
CA ASN A 92 -12.15 0.79 -0.80
C ASN A 92 -12.01 0.83 0.72
N VAL A 93 -10.95 0.23 1.23
CA VAL A 93 -10.66 0.15 2.66
C VAL A 93 -9.56 1.15 3.00
N ARG A 94 -9.85 2.06 3.89
CA ARG A 94 -8.87 3.03 4.35
C ARG A 94 -8.05 2.45 5.50
N VAL A 95 -6.74 2.40 5.31
CA VAL A 95 -5.80 1.93 6.32
C VAL A 95 -5.37 3.11 7.19
N LYS A 96 -5.46 2.97 8.50
CA LYS A 96 -4.99 3.98 9.42
C LYS A 96 -3.47 4.00 9.44
N ARG A 97 -2.88 5.19 9.27
CA ARG A 97 -1.42 5.36 9.36
C ARG A 97 -0.94 5.10 10.78
N VAL A 98 0.25 4.52 10.89
CA VAL A 98 0.88 4.26 12.17
C VAL A 98 1.15 5.60 12.89
N ASN A 99 0.77 5.65 14.18
CA ASN A 99 0.98 6.81 15.06
C ASN A 99 0.38 8.12 14.54
N ASN A 100 -0.69 8.04 13.72
CA ASN A 100 -1.29 9.21 13.07
C ASN A 100 -0.26 10.01 12.26
N ALA A 101 0.75 9.36 11.74
CA ALA A 101 1.81 10.00 10.99
C ALA A 101 1.27 10.69 9.75
N VAL A 102 1.97 11.74 9.33
CA VAL A 102 1.74 12.35 8.02
C VAL A 102 2.20 11.37 6.94
N SER A 103 1.52 11.37 5.80
CA SER A 103 1.95 10.57 4.67
C SER A 103 3.28 11.12 4.11
N ARG A 104 4.00 10.26 3.39
CA ARG A 104 5.21 10.70 2.68
C ARG A 104 4.92 11.87 1.76
N LYS A 105 3.79 11.80 1.04
CA LYS A 105 3.36 12.87 0.13
C LYS A 105 3.15 14.18 0.88
N ASP A 106 2.40 14.15 1.98
CA ASP A 106 2.11 15.35 2.77
C ASP A 106 3.37 15.94 3.41
N TRP A 107 4.29 15.08 3.88
CA TRP A 107 5.57 15.52 4.40
C TRP A 107 6.38 16.25 3.34
N ASN A 108 6.49 15.66 2.14
CA ASN A 108 7.25 16.25 1.03
C ASN A 108 6.63 17.56 0.54
N GLU A 109 5.32 17.72 0.68
CA GLU A 109 4.58 18.91 0.30
C GLU A 109 4.43 19.92 1.46
N ASN A 110 5.02 19.64 2.62
CA ASN A 110 4.95 20.46 3.84
C ASN A 110 3.51 20.68 4.36
N LYS A 111 2.61 19.74 4.10
CA LYS A 111 1.21 19.82 4.54
C LYS A 111 1.01 19.45 6.01
N HIS A 112 2.07 19.04 6.69
CA HIS A 112 2.03 18.66 8.10
C HIS A 112 2.16 19.85 9.05
N LEU A 113 2.45 21.02 8.54
CA LEU A 113 2.63 22.24 9.34
C LEU A 113 1.32 22.97 9.63
#